data_b57cbcea09f2d652fe1f4b89a06d986c
#
_entry.id   b57cbcea09f2d652fe1f4b89a06d986c
#
_cell.length_a   1.000
_cell.length_b   1.000
_cell.length_c   1.000
_cell.angle_alpha   90.00
_cell.angle_beta   90.00
_cell.angle_gamma   90.00
#
_symmetry.space_group_name_H-M   'P 1'
#
loop_
_entity.id
_entity.type
_entity.pdbx_description
1 polymer ?
#
loop_
_entity_poly.entity_id
_entity_poly.type
_entity_poly.pdbx_seq_one_letter_code
_entity_poly.pdbx_strand_id
1 'polypeptide(L)'
;CSLVGSEMCIRDRCHGVLRGFSDSSGVMRPNNDGASVGEFARILKENKLNKFIMIDCSHANSGKNYLRQTENAINAIKNPLCGGIMLESYLKEGRCEGGVFGCSRTDACLGWSQTEELLLELHGLL
;
A
#
# COMPACT_ATOMS: atom_id res chain seq x y z
N CYS A 1 5.48 28.86 -16.44
CA CYS A 1 4.46 27.81 -16.60
C CYS A 1 3.09 28.45 -16.37
N SER A 2 2.17 28.36 -17.32
CA SER A 2 0.79 28.83 -17.10
C SER A 2 0.12 27.95 -16.03
N LEU A 3 -0.83 28.51 -15.27
CA LEU A 3 -1.59 27.77 -14.25
C LEU A 3 -2.18 26.46 -14.80
N VAL A 4 -2.58 26.44 -16.07
CA VAL A 4 -3.08 25.27 -16.79
C VAL A 4 -2.00 24.19 -16.94
N GLY A 5 -0.74 24.56 -17.16
CA GLY A 5 0.36 23.62 -17.24
C GLY A 5 0.74 23.02 -15.89
N SER A 6 0.59 23.76 -14.79
CA SER A 6 0.86 23.22 -13.45
C SER A 6 -0.23 22.25 -13.00
N GLU A 7 -1.50 22.48 -13.33
CA GLU A 7 -2.59 21.52 -13.04
C GLU A 7 -2.42 20.20 -13.82
N MET A 8 -2.02 20.27 -15.10
CA MET A 8 -1.71 19.06 -15.88
C MET A 8 -0.54 18.28 -15.27
N CYS A 9 0.54 18.97 -14.88
CA CYS A 9 1.68 18.33 -14.24
C CYS A 9 1.31 17.67 -12.89
N ILE A 10 0.40 18.24 -12.12
CA ILE A 10 -0.08 17.66 -10.85
C ILE A 10 -0.90 16.40 -11.12
N ARG A 11 -1.81 16.42 -12.10
CA ARG A 11 -2.64 15.26 -12.46
C ARG A 11 -1.82 14.10 -13.01
N ASP A 12 -0.79 14.37 -13.79
CA ASP A 12 0.10 13.34 -14.36
C ASP A 12 0.95 12.65 -13.29
N ARG A 13 1.13 13.27 -12.13
CA ARG A 13 1.90 12.72 -11.01
C ARG A 13 1.05 12.07 -9.93
N CYS A 14 -0.27 12.28 -9.91
CA CYS A 14 -1.16 11.58 -9.01
C CYS A 14 -1.30 10.13 -9.44
N HIS A 15 -1.38 9.23 -8.46
CA HIS A 15 -1.62 7.79 -8.68
C HIS A 15 -2.65 7.27 -7.68
N GLY A 16 -3.25 6.15 -8.01
CA GLY A 16 -4.22 5.51 -7.14
C GLY A 16 -3.55 4.63 -6.09
N VAL A 17 -4.12 4.61 -4.89
CA VAL A 17 -3.68 3.74 -3.79
C VAL A 17 -4.86 2.87 -3.35
N LEU A 18 -4.69 1.56 -3.38
CA LEU A 18 -5.64 0.59 -2.83
C LEU A 18 -5.20 0.22 -1.42
N ARG A 19 -5.88 0.73 -0.40
CA ARG A 19 -5.56 0.52 1.01
C ARG A 19 -6.64 -0.23 1.81
N GLY A 20 -7.64 -0.77 1.10
CA GLY A 20 -8.86 -1.27 1.70
C GLY A 20 -9.79 -0.14 2.13
N PHE A 21 -10.91 -0.50 2.72
CA PHE A 21 -11.92 0.45 3.19
C PHE A 21 -12.69 -0.12 4.39
N SER A 22 -13.45 0.73 5.06
CA SER A 22 -14.45 0.28 6.04
C SER A 22 -15.83 0.38 5.40
N ASP A 23 -16.60 -0.69 5.51
CA ASP A 23 -17.98 -0.69 5.04
C ASP A 23 -18.91 0.13 5.98
N SER A 24 -20.18 0.25 5.62
CA SER A 24 -21.17 1.02 6.39
C SER A 24 -21.40 0.51 7.82
N SER A 25 -21.02 -0.72 8.11
CA SER A 25 -21.06 -1.31 9.45
C SER A 25 -19.73 -1.16 10.22
N GLY A 26 -18.74 -0.49 9.63
CA GLY A 26 -17.41 -0.28 10.23
C GLY A 26 -16.46 -1.48 10.10
N VAL A 27 -16.86 -2.52 9.34
CA VAL A 27 -16.02 -3.69 9.10
C VAL A 27 -14.97 -3.36 8.04
N MET A 28 -13.71 -3.64 8.34
CA MET A 28 -12.62 -3.47 7.39
C MET A 28 -12.69 -4.50 6.26
N ARG A 29 -12.59 -4.02 5.03
CA ARG A 29 -12.62 -4.83 3.81
C ARG A 29 -11.33 -4.60 3.01
N PRO A 30 -10.61 -5.65 2.65
CA PRO A 30 -9.47 -5.54 1.75
C PRO A 30 -9.93 -5.23 0.31
N ASN A 31 -9.03 -4.64 -0.48
CA ASN A 31 -9.21 -4.40 -1.92
C ASN A 31 -7.91 -4.59 -2.71
N ASN A 32 -7.03 -5.45 -2.22
CA ASN A 32 -5.75 -5.80 -2.82
C ASN A 32 -5.78 -7.11 -3.62
N ASP A 33 -6.95 -7.72 -3.78
CA ASP A 33 -7.15 -8.89 -4.61
C ASP A 33 -7.16 -8.54 -6.11
N GLY A 34 -6.93 -9.55 -6.97
CA GLY A 34 -6.82 -9.35 -8.41
C GLY A 34 -8.08 -8.74 -9.07
N ALA A 35 -9.27 -9.03 -8.55
CA ALA A 35 -10.52 -8.49 -9.08
C ALA A 35 -10.65 -6.99 -8.75
N SER A 36 -10.38 -6.61 -7.50
CA SER A 36 -10.39 -5.20 -7.06
C SER A 36 -9.35 -4.37 -7.80
N VAL A 37 -8.13 -4.88 -7.96
CA VAL A 37 -7.06 -4.20 -8.71
C VAL A 37 -7.43 -4.05 -10.19
N GLY A 38 -7.99 -5.09 -10.81
CA GLY A 38 -8.44 -5.07 -12.20
C GLY A 38 -9.57 -4.07 -12.45
N GLU A 39 -10.56 -4.03 -11.57
CA GLU A 39 -11.65 -3.05 -11.66
C GLU A 39 -11.15 -1.62 -11.49
N PHE A 40 -10.24 -1.37 -10.56
CA PHE A 40 -9.65 -0.06 -10.38
C PHE A 40 -8.81 0.37 -11.59
N ALA A 41 -8.03 -0.54 -12.18
CA ALA A 41 -7.28 -0.28 -13.42
C ALA A 41 -8.21 0.08 -14.59
N ARG A 42 -9.37 -0.58 -14.69
CA ARG A 42 -10.41 -0.26 -15.69
C ARG A 42 -10.92 1.16 -15.51
N ILE A 43 -11.27 1.54 -14.27
CA ILE A 43 -11.74 2.90 -13.94
C ILE A 43 -10.69 3.96 -14.29
N LEU A 44 -9.43 3.74 -13.94
CA LEU A 44 -8.34 4.66 -14.28
C LEU A 44 -8.20 4.83 -15.80
N LYS A 45 -8.27 3.72 -16.55
CA LYS A 45 -8.18 3.74 -18.02
C LYS A 45 -9.34 4.50 -18.66
N GLU A 46 -10.58 4.23 -18.25
CA GLU A 46 -11.79 4.88 -18.79
C GLU A 46 -11.80 6.38 -18.55
N ASN A 47 -11.29 6.81 -17.40
CA ASN A 47 -11.18 8.22 -17.06
C ASN A 47 -9.88 8.89 -17.52
N LYS A 48 -9.05 8.21 -18.31
CA LYS A 48 -7.76 8.71 -18.82
C LYS A 48 -6.82 9.22 -17.71
N LEU A 49 -6.86 8.56 -16.55
CA LEU A 49 -6.01 8.86 -15.41
C LEU A 49 -4.70 8.06 -15.46
N ASN A 50 -3.75 8.45 -14.60
CA ASN A 50 -2.50 7.72 -14.44
C ASN A 50 -2.79 6.26 -14.03
N LYS A 51 -2.20 5.32 -14.75
CA LYS A 51 -2.43 3.88 -14.58
C LYS A 51 -1.60 3.27 -13.46
N PHE A 52 -0.72 4.04 -12.82
CA PHE A 52 0.08 3.54 -11.71
C PHE A 52 -0.81 3.26 -10.50
N ILE A 53 -0.79 2.02 -10.04
CA ILE A 53 -1.55 1.56 -8.87
C ILE A 53 -0.57 1.17 -7.79
N MET A 54 -0.66 1.82 -6.65
CA MET A 54 0.05 1.42 -5.44
C MET A 54 -0.87 0.55 -4.57
N ILE A 55 -0.35 -0.57 -4.09
CA ILE A 55 -1.06 -1.44 -3.16
C ILE A 55 -0.49 -1.21 -1.76
N ASP A 56 -1.31 -0.69 -0.88
CA ASP A 56 -1.01 -0.56 0.53
C ASP A 56 -1.19 -1.92 1.21
N CYS A 57 -0.09 -2.51 1.65
CA CYS A 57 -0.09 -3.84 2.26
C CYS A 57 -0.52 -3.84 3.72
N SER A 58 -0.65 -2.66 4.34
CA SER A 58 -1.09 -2.44 5.71
C SER A 58 -2.59 -2.13 5.82
N HIS A 59 -2.98 -1.32 6.77
CA HIS A 59 -4.32 -0.76 7.00
C HIS A 59 -5.44 -1.81 6.90
N ALA A 60 -6.50 -1.53 6.15
CA ALA A 60 -7.63 -2.45 6.02
C ALA A 60 -7.29 -3.69 5.17
N ASN A 61 -6.30 -3.62 4.28
CA ASN A 61 -5.81 -4.78 3.52
C ASN A 61 -5.15 -5.84 4.41
N SER A 62 -4.54 -5.43 5.53
CA SER A 62 -3.98 -6.35 6.54
C SER A 62 -4.95 -6.66 7.68
N GLY A 63 -6.09 -5.96 7.75
CA GLY A 63 -6.97 -5.99 8.91
C GLY A 63 -6.28 -5.46 10.18
N LYS A 64 -5.34 -4.52 10.03
CA LYS A 64 -4.45 -3.97 11.08
C LYS A 64 -3.51 -4.99 11.73
N ASN A 65 -3.32 -6.16 11.14
CA ASN A 65 -2.30 -7.10 11.55
C ASN A 65 -1.03 -6.84 10.72
N TYR A 66 -0.01 -6.20 11.33
CA TYR A 66 1.21 -5.80 10.63
C TYR A 66 2.00 -6.97 10.03
N LEU A 67 1.90 -8.18 10.59
CA LEU A 67 2.57 -9.38 10.05
C LEU A 67 2.00 -9.82 8.69
N ARG A 68 0.73 -9.48 8.39
CA ARG A 68 0.13 -9.80 7.09
C ARG A 68 0.66 -8.95 5.95
N GLN A 69 1.39 -7.89 6.24
CA GLN A 69 2.01 -7.04 5.22
C GLN A 69 2.96 -7.84 4.31
N THR A 70 3.69 -8.81 4.86
CA THR A 70 4.60 -9.68 4.11
C THR A 70 3.86 -10.47 3.03
N GLU A 71 2.79 -11.16 3.40
CA GLU A 71 1.96 -11.92 2.46
C GLU A 71 1.32 -11.00 1.42
N ASN A 72 0.77 -9.88 1.86
CA ASN A 72 0.15 -8.90 0.97
C ASN A 72 1.14 -8.34 -0.05
N ALA A 73 2.39 -8.06 0.36
CA ALA A 73 3.43 -7.55 -0.52
C ALA A 73 3.83 -8.58 -1.59
N ILE A 74 4.05 -9.84 -1.19
CA ILE A 74 4.37 -10.94 -2.10
C ILE A 74 3.24 -11.17 -3.12
N ASN A 75 1.99 -11.09 -2.68
CA ASN A 75 0.84 -11.22 -3.58
C ASN A 75 0.70 -10.00 -4.50
N ALA A 76 0.96 -8.80 -4.00
CA ALA A 76 0.86 -7.58 -4.78
C ALA A 76 1.85 -7.54 -5.95
N ILE A 77 3.12 -7.87 -5.72
CA ILE A 77 4.15 -7.83 -6.80
C ILE A 77 3.94 -8.89 -7.89
N LYS A 78 3.21 -9.97 -7.61
CA LYS A 78 2.81 -10.97 -8.62
C LYS A 78 1.70 -10.46 -9.54
N ASN A 79 1.03 -9.37 -9.19
CA ASN A 79 -0.01 -8.78 -10.00
C ASN A 79 0.60 -7.80 -11.03
N PRO A 80 0.48 -8.05 -12.34
CA PRO A 80 1.11 -7.23 -13.38
C PRO A 80 0.55 -5.79 -13.44
N LEU A 81 -0.56 -5.50 -12.78
CA LEU A 81 -1.15 -4.17 -12.69
C LEU A 81 -0.63 -3.38 -11.47
N CYS A 82 0.10 -4.02 -10.57
CA CYS A 82 0.71 -3.36 -9.42
C CYS A 82 1.94 -2.55 -9.87
N GLY A 83 1.90 -1.23 -9.70
CA GLY A 83 3.02 -0.34 -9.99
C GLY A 83 3.95 -0.12 -8.79
N GLY A 84 3.49 -0.45 -7.58
CA GLY A 84 4.27 -0.31 -6.36
C GLY A 84 3.51 -0.78 -5.13
N ILE A 85 4.24 -0.95 -4.03
CA ILE A 85 3.70 -1.35 -2.74
C ILE A 85 3.98 -0.29 -1.67
N MET A 86 3.15 -0.27 -0.63
CA MET A 86 3.34 0.54 0.57
C MET A 86 3.38 -0.38 1.78
N LEU A 87 4.38 -0.19 2.63
CA LEU A 87 4.58 -0.95 3.87
C LEU A 87 4.66 0.03 5.06
N GLU A 88 4.12 -0.37 6.19
CA GLU A 88 4.37 0.29 7.46
C GLU A 88 5.51 -0.43 8.18
N SER A 89 6.65 0.25 8.28
CA SER A 89 7.88 -0.25 8.86
C SER A 89 8.50 0.76 9.81
N TYR A 90 9.16 0.27 10.86
CA TYR A 90 9.93 1.11 11.77
C TYR A 90 11.15 0.35 12.30
N LEU A 91 11.93 0.96 13.24
CA LEU A 91 13.13 0.30 13.74
C LEU A 91 12.81 -0.96 14.55
N LYS A 92 11.76 -0.89 15.40
CA LYS A 92 11.25 -2.02 16.19
C LYS A 92 9.88 -2.42 15.71
N GLU A 93 9.60 -3.71 15.76
CA GLU A 93 8.31 -4.25 15.36
C GLU A 93 7.18 -3.89 16.34
N GLY A 94 5.97 -3.95 15.84
CA GLY A 94 4.75 -3.78 16.63
C GLY A 94 4.44 -2.32 16.95
N ARG A 95 3.73 -2.14 18.06
CA ARG A 95 3.34 -0.84 18.62
C ARG A 95 3.72 -0.81 20.10
N CYS A 96 4.28 0.31 20.56
CA CYS A 96 4.70 0.49 21.93
C CYS A 96 4.04 1.72 22.56
N GLU A 97 3.46 1.54 23.72
CA GLU A 97 3.01 2.65 24.55
C GLU A 97 4.19 3.23 25.34
N GLY A 98 4.10 4.51 25.75
CA GLY A 98 5.12 5.13 26.59
C GLY A 98 6.35 5.69 25.88
N GLY A 99 6.34 5.84 24.54
CA GLY A 99 7.40 6.58 23.82
C GLY A 99 8.73 5.85 23.74
N VAL A 100 8.71 4.54 23.55
CA VAL A 100 9.92 3.73 23.34
C VAL A 100 10.55 4.14 22.01
N PHE A 101 11.85 4.51 22.04
CA PHE A 101 12.59 4.89 20.85
C PHE A 101 12.60 3.78 19.78
N GLY A 102 12.29 4.16 18.56
CA GLY A 102 12.28 3.25 17.41
C GLY A 102 11.05 2.34 17.31
N CYS A 103 10.04 2.52 18.15
CA CYS A 103 8.79 1.78 18.12
C CYS A 103 7.60 2.70 17.79
N SER A 104 6.68 2.23 16.97
CA SER A 104 5.50 3.01 16.57
C SER A 104 4.58 3.31 17.75
N ARG A 105 4.03 4.51 17.77
CA ARG A 105 3.04 4.95 18.79
C ARG A 105 1.61 4.84 18.27
N THR A 106 1.40 4.69 17.00
CA THR A 106 0.09 4.68 16.32
C THR A 106 -0.28 3.27 15.86
N ASP A 107 0.04 2.89 14.66
CA ASP A 107 -0.23 1.56 14.13
C ASP A 107 1.00 0.65 14.28
N ALA A 108 0.76 -0.65 14.46
CA ALA A 108 1.84 -1.63 14.59
C ALA A 108 2.55 -1.81 13.25
N CYS A 109 3.88 -1.76 13.26
CA CYS A 109 4.75 -1.80 12.09
C CYS A 109 5.58 -3.07 12.03
N LEU A 110 6.05 -3.43 10.83
CA LEU A 110 7.18 -4.35 10.67
C LEU A 110 8.43 -3.75 11.32
N GLY A 111 9.26 -4.56 11.96
CA GLY A 111 10.58 -4.15 12.39
C GLY A 111 11.56 -4.05 11.21
N TRP A 112 12.71 -3.41 11.44
CA TRP A 112 13.70 -3.21 10.38
C TRP A 112 14.17 -4.53 9.77
N SER A 113 14.53 -5.53 10.58
CA SER A 113 15.00 -6.81 10.09
C SER A 113 13.95 -7.53 9.23
N GLN A 114 12.70 -7.52 9.66
CA GLN A 114 11.59 -8.10 8.89
C GLN A 114 11.38 -7.36 7.54
N THR A 115 11.55 -6.05 7.55
CA THR A 115 11.45 -5.23 6.32
C THR A 115 12.59 -5.53 5.37
N GLU A 116 13.82 -5.63 5.86
CA GLU A 116 15.00 -5.96 5.06
C GLU A 116 14.88 -7.34 4.42
N GLU A 117 14.50 -8.35 5.20
CA GLU A 117 14.26 -9.71 4.71
C GLU A 117 13.18 -9.71 3.62
N LEU A 118 12.06 -9.04 3.86
CA LEU A 118 10.97 -8.92 2.89
C LEU A 118 11.44 -8.24 1.60
N LEU A 119 12.19 -7.14 1.66
CA LEU A 119 12.67 -6.44 0.47
C LEU A 119 13.63 -7.31 -0.35
N LEU A 120 14.49 -8.09 0.30
CA LEU A 120 15.37 -9.03 -0.39
C LEU A 120 14.58 -10.16 -1.06
N GLU A 121 13.56 -10.69 -0.39
CA GLU A 121 12.66 -11.70 -0.97
C GLU A 121 11.91 -11.14 -2.19
N LEU A 122 11.32 -9.95 -2.08
CA LEU A 122 10.60 -9.29 -3.17
C LEU A 122 11.52 -9.03 -4.37
N HIS A 123 12.76 -8.60 -4.12
CA HIS A 123 13.75 -8.41 -5.19
C HIS A 123 14.07 -9.71 -5.94
N GLY A 124 14.10 -10.83 -5.24
CA GLY A 124 14.33 -12.14 -5.85
C GLY A 124 13.13 -12.68 -6.67
N LEU A 125 11.95 -12.07 -6.53
CA LEU A 125 10.73 -12.44 -7.26
C LEU A 125 10.47 -11.57 -8.50
N LEU A 126 11.17 -10.45 -8.66
CA LEU A 126 11.11 -9.53 -9.80
C LEU A 126 12.08 -9.94 -10.90
#